data_b8bf635d5959c63920288095befcd292
#
_entry.id   b8bf635d5959c63920288095befcd292
#
_cell.length_a   1.000
_cell.length_b   1.000
_cell.length_c   1.000
_cell.angle_alpha   90.00
_cell.angle_beta   90.00
_cell.angle_gamma   90.00
#
_symmetry.space_group_name_H-M   'P 1'
#
loop_
_entity.id
_entity.type
_entity.pdbx_description
1 polymer ?
#
loop_
_entity_poly.entity_id
_entity_poly.type
_entity_poly.pdbx_seq_one_letter_code
_entity_poly.pdbx_strand_id
1 'polypeptide(L)'
;MFNWFSLDFVYYPVSGIMWLWYKLFALILGPSNFFAWALSVMFLVFSLRALLYKPFVRQIRTTRQMQELQPQIKALQKKYGKDRQRMALEMQKLQREHGFNPILGCLPMLAQIPVFLGLYHVLRSFNRTQGGFGQPQLSPELNRSLGNYVFSPTDVGHFLDANLFGAPIGAFMTQSRGLDAFTEFSRTAVVAVSVPLMLLAGIATYFNSRASVARQSPEAAANPQTAMMNKLALYVFPLGVIVGGPFLPIAIIIYWVSNNIWTFGQQHYVFGKIEQEEEAKREEALARRSANAPAPGVKPTKRK
;
A
#
# COMPACT_ATOMS: atom_id res chain seq x y z
N MET A 1 -26.46 -1.41 13.41
CA MET A 1 -25.93 -2.26 14.49
C MET A 1 -24.53 -2.69 14.08
N PHE A 2 -23.52 -2.40 14.89
CA PHE A 2 -22.13 -2.75 14.61
C PHE A 2 -21.96 -4.28 14.67
N ASN A 3 -21.53 -4.90 13.59
CA ASN A 3 -21.38 -6.34 13.51
C ASN A 3 -19.89 -6.72 13.57
N TRP A 4 -19.45 -7.33 14.67
CA TRP A 4 -18.07 -7.76 14.88
C TRP A 4 -17.59 -8.87 13.91
N PHE A 5 -18.53 -9.60 13.32
CA PHE A 5 -18.24 -10.64 12.31
C PHE A 5 -18.18 -10.07 10.88
N SER A 6 -18.59 -8.81 10.68
CA SER A 6 -18.37 -8.06 9.45
C SER A 6 -17.07 -7.25 9.57
N LEU A 7 -16.55 -6.73 8.45
CA LEU A 7 -15.43 -5.80 8.48
C LEU A 7 -15.83 -4.36 8.88
N ASP A 8 -16.94 -4.19 9.61
CA ASP A 8 -17.44 -2.88 10.05
C ASP A 8 -16.41 -2.10 10.87
N PHE A 9 -15.57 -2.80 11.64
CA PHE A 9 -14.45 -2.21 12.37
C PHE A 9 -13.41 -1.55 11.45
N VAL A 10 -13.41 -1.87 10.14
CA VAL A 10 -12.60 -1.21 9.12
C VAL A 10 -13.43 -0.18 8.35
N TYR A 11 -14.68 -0.51 8.01
CA TYR A 11 -15.55 0.32 7.16
C TYR A 11 -15.88 1.67 7.81
N TYR A 12 -16.22 1.67 9.10
CA TYR A 12 -16.52 2.91 9.81
C TYR A 12 -15.32 3.85 9.96
N PRO A 13 -14.14 3.42 10.41
CA PRO A 13 -12.96 4.31 10.44
C PRO A 13 -12.57 4.83 9.07
N VAL A 14 -12.56 3.98 8.04
CA VAL A 14 -12.24 4.38 6.66
C VAL A 14 -13.23 5.42 6.15
N SER A 15 -14.54 5.17 6.31
CA SER A 15 -15.58 6.13 5.90
C SER A 15 -15.51 7.43 6.72
N GLY A 16 -15.21 7.36 8.02
CA GLY A 16 -15.09 8.53 8.91
C GLY A 16 -13.94 9.45 8.53
N ILE A 17 -12.74 8.89 8.26
CA ILE A 17 -11.61 9.70 7.82
C ILE A 17 -11.89 10.30 6.43
N MET A 18 -12.47 9.52 5.51
CA MET A 18 -12.85 10.01 4.19
C MET A 18 -13.91 11.13 4.28
N TRP A 19 -14.93 10.97 5.15
CA TRP A 19 -15.97 11.95 5.40
C TRP A 19 -15.38 13.27 5.92
N LEU A 20 -14.45 13.21 6.87
CA LEU A 20 -13.80 14.40 7.44
C LEU A 20 -13.10 15.22 6.33
N TRP A 21 -12.30 14.56 5.50
CA TRP A 21 -11.63 15.23 4.39
C TRP A 21 -12.60 15.71 3.32
N TYR A 22 -13.63 14.92 3.01
CA TYR A 22 -14.68 15.35 2.10
C TYR A 22 -15.36 16.64 2.58
N LYS A 23 -15.78 16.70 3.84
CA LYS A 23 -16.40 17.93 4.39
C LYS A 23 -15.48 19.13 4.27
N LEU A 24 -14.18 18.97 4.55
CA LEU A 24 -13.20 20.04 4.43
C LEU A 24 -13.09 20.54 2.97
N PHE A 25 -12.93 19.63 2.01
CA PHE A 25 -12.79 20.01 0.61
C PHE A 25 -14.10 20.47 -0.02
N ALA A 26 -15.23 19.94 0.42
CA ALA A 26 -16.56 20.38 -0.02
C ALA A 26 -16.87 21.83 0.35
N LEU A 27 -16.34 22.34 1.46
CA LEU A 27 -16.47 23.75 1.84
C LEU A 27 -15.80 24.70 0.84
N ILE A 28 -14.72 24.25 0.19
CA ILE A 28 -13.93 25.08 -0.73
C ILE A 28 -14.36 24.87 -2.18
N LEU A 29 -14.58 23.63 -2.57
CA LEU A 29 -14.80 23.23 -3.97
C LEU A 29 -16.28 22.99 -4.32
N GLY A 30 -17.12 22.87 -3.31
CA GLY A 30 -18.51 22.47 -3.46
C GLY A 30 -18.73 20.95 -3.24
N PRO A 31 -19.91 20.56 -2.71
CA PRO A 31 -20.16 19.19 -2.24
C PRO A 31 -20.28 18.14 -3.36
N SER A 32 -20.75 18.51 -4.54
CA SER A 32 -20.83 17.63 -5.72
C SER A 32 -19.63 17.77 -6.66
N ASN A 33 -18.56 18.45 -6.23
CA ASN A 33 -17.38 18.63 -7.05
C ASN A 33 -16.54 17.35 -7.08
N PHE A 34 -16.17 16.89 -8.27
CA PHE A 34 -15.32 15.72 -8.48
C PHE A 34 -14.01 15.78 -7.68
N PHE A 35 -13.34 16.92 -7.66
CA PHE A 35 -12.05 17.09 -6.97
C PHE A 35 -12.19 17.09 -5.45
N ALA A 36 -13.34 17.53 -4.88
CA ALA A 36 -13.57 17.41 -3.44
C ALA A 36 -13.55 15.94 -2.99
N TRP A 37 -14.18 15.06 -3.75
CA TRP A 37 -14.18 13.63 -3.51
C TRP A 37 -12.85 12.97 -3.85
N ALA A 38 -12.20 13.34 -4.96
CA ALA A 38 -10.88 12.83 -5.34
C ALA A 38 -9.83 13.14 -4.26
N LEU A 39 -9.79 14.38 -3.77
CA LEU A 39 -8.91 14.80 -2.67
C LEU A 39 -9.26 14.09 -1.36
N SER A 40 -10.55 13.85 -1.06
CA SER A 40 -10.92 13.10 0.14
C SER A 40 -10.36 11.68 0.13
N VAL A 41 -10.37 10.99 -1.00
CA VAL A 41 -9.76 9.67 -1.18
C VAL A 41 -8.23 9.76 -1.06
N MET A 42 -7.60 10.77 -1.68
CA MET A 42 -6.15 10.97 -1.58
C MET A 42 -5.71 11.20 -0.14
N PHE A 43 -6.37 12.10 0.58
CA PHE A 43 -6.00 12.44 1.95
C PHE A 43 -6.39 11.37 2.96
N LEU A 44 -7.41 10.55 2.68
CA LEU A 44 -7.65 9.30 3.40
C LEU A 44 -6.40 8.41 3.34
N VAL A 45 -5.84 8.17 2.13
CA VAL A 45 -4.62 7.36 1.97
C VAL A 45 -3.48 7.95 2.77
N PHE A 46 -3.26 9.25 2.66
CA PHE A 46 -2.17 9.93 3.36
C PHE A 46 -2.31 9.84 4.88
N SER A 47 -3.53 10.00 5.42
CA SER A 47 -3.81 9.86 6.85
C SER A 47 -3.51 8.45 7.36
N LEU A 48 -3.99 7.42 6.65
CA LEU A 48 -3.74 6.03 7.03
C LEU A 48 -2.25 5.66 6.91
N ARG A 49 -1.57 6.15 5.90
CA ARG A 49 -0.13 5.95 5.72
C ARG A 49 0.71 6.68 6.76
N ALA A 50 0.32 7.89 7.16
CA ALA A 50 0.96 8.62 8.25
C ALA A 50 0.81 7.88 9.58
N LEU A 51 -0.39 7.33 9.86
CA LEU A 51 -0.64 6.51 11.05
C LEU A 51 0.24 5.26 11.07
N LEU A 52 0.43 4.62 9.91
CA LEU A 52 1.23 3.40 9.75
C LEU A 52 2.74 3.67 9.53
N TYR A 53 3.21 4.93 9.66
CA TYR A 53 4.60 5.29 9.41
C TYR A 53 5.60 4.53 10.30
N LYS A 54 5.35 4.48 11.62
CA LYS A 54 6.24 3.78 12.56
C LYS A 54 6.36 2.26 12.28
N PRO A 55 5.25 1.51 12.08
CA PRO A 55 5.31 0.12 11.64
C PRO A 55 6.08 -0.06 10.33
N PHE A 56 5.90 0.84 9.36
CA PHE A 56 6.61 0.78 8.09
C PHE A 56 8.14 0.94 8.23
N VAL A 57 8.59 1.91 9.02
CA VAL A 57 10.03 2.08 9.30
C VAL A 57 10.62 0.83 9.96
N ARG A 58 9.91 0.24 10.92
CA ARG A 58 10.33 -1.02 11.54
C ARG A 58 10.44 -2.15 10.53
N GLN A 59 9.48 -2.25 9.60
CA GLN A 59 9.51 -3.23 8.51
C GLN A 59 10.77 -3.09 7.65
N ILE A 60 11.11 -1.87 7.21
CA ILE A 60 12.31 -1.64 6.39
C ILE A 60 13.57 -2.08 7.13
N ARG A 61 13.70 -1.72 8.41
CA ARG A 61 14.84 -2.15 9.24
C ARG A 61 14.93 -3.67 9.37
N THR A 62 13.81 -4.34 9.62
CA THR A 62 13.75 -5.82 9.68
C THR A 62 14.13 -6.47 8.35
N THR A 63 13.66 -5.90 7.24
CA THR A 63 14.02 -6.40 5.89
C THR A 63 15.51 -6.24 5.61
N ARG A 64 16.14 -5.14 6.01
CA ARG A 64 17.59 -4.96 5.90
C ARG A 64 18.38 -5.94 6.76
N GLN A 65 18.00 -6.14 8.02
CA GLN A 65 18.61 -7.15 8.88
C GLN A 65 18.52 -8.56 8.27
N MET A 66 17.38 -8.91 7.66
CA MET A 66 17.25 -10.15 6.89
C MET A 66 18.22 -10.24 5.71
N GLN A 67 18.45 -9.14 5.00
CA GLN A 67 19.40 -9.09 3.88
C GLN A 67 20.84 -9.28 4.37
N GLU A 68 21.24 -8.70 5.49
CA GLU A 68 22.55 -8.89 6.11
C GLU A 68 22.78 -10.34 6.56
N LEU A 69 21.73 -11.05 6.96
CA LEU A 69 21.79 -12.45 7.37
C LEU A 69 21.71 -13.46 6.21
N GLN A 70 21.53 -12.99 4.97
CA GLN A 70 21.43 -13.87 3.79
C GLN A 70 22.61 -14.84 3.61
N PRO A 71 23.88 -14.45 3.85
CA PRO A 71 25.00 -15.40 3.76
C PRO A 71 24.87 -16.55 4.77
N GLN A 72 24.45 -16.25 6.01
CA GLN A 72 24.24 -17.27 7.06
C GLN A 72 23.06 -18.18 6.73
N ILE A 73 21.97 -17.59 6.21
CA ILE A 73 20.79 -18.33 5.73
C ILE A 73 21.18 -19.30 4.60
N LYS A 74 21.97 -18.85 3.62
CA LYS A 74 22.49 -19.72 2.54
C LYS A 74 23.37 -20.85 3.06
N ALA A 75 24.22 -20.57 4.06
CA ALA A 75 25.06 -21.60 4.69
C ALA A 75 24.19 -22.66 5.41
N LEU A 76 23.14 -22.26 6.12
CA LEU A 76 22.18 -23.17 6.73
C LEU A 76 21.42 -24.01 5.68
N GLN A 77 20.96 -23.39 4.59
CA GLN A 77 20.30 -24.07 3.48
C GLN A 77 21.21 -25.12 2.83
N LYS A 78 22.49 -24.77 2.63
CA LYS A 78 23.50 -25.70 2.09
C LYS A 78 23.76 -26.87 3.04
N LYS A 79 23.80 -26.61 4.34
CA LYS A 79 24.12 -27.61 5.36
C LYS A 79 22.95 -28.54 5.65
N TYR A 80 21.72 -28.02 5.73
CA TYR A 80 20.52 -28.75 6.17
C TYR A 80 19.41 -28.83 5.11
N GLY A 81 19.68 -28.53 3.83
CA GLY A 81 18.68 -28.45 2.78
C GLY A 81 17.90 -29.75 2.52
N LYS A 82 18.47 -30.91 2.90
CA LYS A 82 17.81 -32.22 2.83
C LYS A 82 16.96 -32.52 4.08
N ASP A 83 17.21 -31.85 5.21
CA ASP A 83 16.51 -32.01 6.49
C ASP A 83 15.72 -30.73 6.79
N ARG A 84 14.45 -30.71 6.33
CA ARG A 84 13.57 -29.53 6.48
C ARG A 84 13.28 -29.19 7.94
N GLN A 85 13.19 -30.17 8.82
CA GLN A 85 12.91 -29.96 10.24
C GLN A 85 14.09 -29.27 10.91
N ARG A 86 15.29 -29.81 10.69
CA ARG A 86 16.52 -29.25 11.25
C ARG A 86 16.83 -27.86 10.71
N MET A 87 16.59 -27.66 9.39
CA MET A 87 16.71 -26.34 8.76
C MET A 87 15.78 -25.32 9.41
N ALA A 88 14.51 -25.68 9.68
CA ALA A 88 13.54 -24.80 10.32
C ALA A 88 13.94 -24.42 11.75
N LEU A 89 14.46 -25.39 12.54
CA LEU A 89 14.95 -25.16 13.90
C LEU A 89 16.16 -24.23 13.94
N GLU A 90 17.15 -24.48 13.07
CA GLU A 90 18.36 -23.65 13.01
C GLU A 90 18.04 -22.24 12.46
N MET A 91 17.09 -22.12 11.53
CA MET A 91 16.58 -20.82 11.08
C MET A 91 15.91 -20.06 12.22
N GLN A 92 15.07 -20.74 13.01
CA GLN A 92 14.41 -20.13 14.17
C GLN A 92 15.43 -19.70 15.23
N LYS A 93 16.49 -20.48 15.44
CA LYS A 93 17.58 -20.14 16.34
C LYS A 93 18.33 -18.90 15.85
N LEU A 94 18.70 -18.84 14.58
CA LEU A 94 19.34 -17.67 13.95
C LEU A 94 18.47 -16.41 14.11
N GLN A 95 17.16 -16.55 13.91
CA GLN A 95 16.20 -15.44 14.09
C GLN A 95 16.16 -14.94 15.53
N ARG A 96 16.18 -15.86 16.51
CA ARG A 96 16.20 -15.50 17.94
C ARG A 96 17.51 -14.85 18.36
N GLU A 97 18.63 -15.36 17.90
CA GLU A 97 19.98 -14.83 18.21
C GLU A 97 20.15 -13.39 17.71
N HIS A 98 19.55 -13.06 16.57
CA HIS A 98 19.61 -11.73 15.98
C HIS A 98 18.39 -10.85 16.32
N GLY A 99 17.47 -11.36 17.14
CA GLY A 99 16.32 -10.58 17.66
C GLY A 99 15.33 -10.12 16.59
N PHE A 100 15.24 -10.80 15.43
CA PHE A 100 14.30 -10.40 14.39
C PHE A 100 13.16 -11.41 14.18
N ASN A 101 11.98 -10.87 13.83
CA ASN A 101 10.81 -11.68 13.51
C ASN A 101 10.41 -11.42 12.05
N PRO A 102 10.49 -12.43 11.14
CA PRO A 102 10.14 -12.26 9.74
C PRO A 102 8.66 -11.89 9.51
N ILE A 103 7.78 -12.27 10.45
CA ILE A 103 6.34 -11.92 10.40
C ILE A 103 6.16 -10.39 10.50
N LEU A 104 6.97 -9.70 11.30
CA LEU A 104 6.93 -8.23 11.37
C LEU A 104 7.32 -7.57 10.05
N GLY A 105 8.08 -8.25 9.20
CA GLY A 105 8.43 -7.77 7.86
C GLY A 105 7.27 -7.76 6.87
N CYS A 106 6.28 -8.66 7.00
CA CYS A 106 5.11 -8.72 6.11
C CYS A 106 3.86 -8.06 6.72
N LEU A 107 3.87 -7.73 8.01
CA LEU A 107 2.71 -7.19 8.74
C LEU A 107 2.08 -5.94 8.09
N PRO A 108 2.84 -4.93 7.62
CA PRO A 108 2.25 -3.76 6.96
C PRO A 108 1.56 -4.09 5.63
N MET A 109 2.07 -5.09 4.89
CA MET A 109 1.42 -5.57 3.68
C MET A 109 0.07 -6.25 4.02
N LEU A 110 0.04 -7.07 5.07
CA LEU A 110 -1.18 -7.71 5.54
C LEU A 110 -2.20 -6.69 6.07
N ALA A 111 -1.73 -5.64 6.78
CA ALA A 111 -2.58 -4.57 7.26
C ALA A 111 -3.17 -3.71 6.12
N GLN A 112 -2.51 -3.65 4.96
CA GLN A 112 -3.00 -2.91 3.79
C GLN A 112 -4.23 -3.58 3.15
N ILE A 113 -4.36 -4.91 3.22
CA ILE A 113 -5.46 -5.66 2.60
C ILE A 113 -6.82 -5.24 3.19
N PRO A 114 -7.04 -5.27 4.52
CA PRO A 114 -8.30 -4.80 5.11
C PRO A 114 -8.63 -3.35 4.76
N VAL A 115 -7.61 -2.47 4.74
CA VAL A 115 -7.79 -1.05 4.38
C VAL A 115 -8.27 -0.91 2.93
N PHE A 116 -7.66 -1.63 1.99
CA PHE A 116 -8.07 -1.63 0.59
C PHE A 116 -9.49 -2.18 0.42
N LEU A 117 -9.78 -3.33 1.03
CA LEU A 117 -11.12 -3.94 1.00
C LEU A 117 -12.17 -3.02 1.63
N GLY A 118 -11.82 -2.35 2.73
CA GLY A 118 -12.68 -1.39 3.40
C GLY A 118 -13.02 -0.21 2.52
N LEU A 119 -12.02 0.40 1.90
CA LEU A 119 -12.24 1.51 0.98
C LEU A 119 -13.03 1.08 -0.25
N TYR A 120 -12.67 -0.05 -0.86
CA TYR A 120 -13.40 -0.60 -2.01
C TYR A 120 -14.87 -0.81 -1.67
N HIS A 121 -15.15 -1.42 -0.50
CA HIS A 121 -16.51 -1.66 -0.04
C HIS A 121 -17.27 -0.35 0.20
N VAL A 122 -16.69 0.61 0.93
CA VAL A 122 -17.31 1.92 1.19
C VAL A 122 -17.60 2.67 -0.10
N LEU A 123 -16.67 2.74 -1.04
CA LEU A 123 -16.86 3.41 -2.32
C LEU A 123 -17.90 2.72 -3.20
N ARG A 124 -17.94 1.40 -3.17
CA ARG A 124 -18.92 0.62 -3.93
C ARG A 124 -20.34 0.77 -3.36
N SER A 125 -20.44 0.92 -2.04
CA SER A 125 -21.71 1.06 -1.32
C SER A 125 -22.40 2.42 -1.51
N PHE A 126 -21.77 3.37 -2.18
CA PHE A 126 -22.46 4.60 -2.61
C PHE A 126 -23.47 4.33 -3.74
N ASN A 127 -23.16 3.37 -4.63
CA ASN A 127 -24.05 2.97 -5.71
C ASN A 127 -24.50 1.51 -5.54
N ARG A 128 -25.61 1.30 -4.83
CA ARG A 128 -26.22 -0.02 -4.58
C ARG A 128 -27.22 -0.43 -5.67
N THR A 129 -27.41 0.40 -6.70
CA THR A 129 -28.31 0.08 -7.83
C THR A 129 -27.71 -0.94 -8.78
N GLN A 130 -26.39 -1.22 -8.67
CA GLN A 130 -25.75 -2.24 -9.50
C GLN A 130 -26.11 -3.68 -9.07
N GLY A 131 -26.46 -3.90 -7.81
CA GLY A 131 -26.56 -5.23 -7.20
C GLY A 131 -25.21 -5.94 -7.11
N GLY A 132 -25.16 -7.12 -6.53
CA GLY A 132 -23.97 -7.99 -6.47
C GLY A 132 -23.43 -8.21 -5.06
N PHE A 133 -22.63 -9.29 -4.90
CA PHE A 133 -22.03 -9.72 -3.63
C PHE A 133 -23.02 -9.84 -2.44
N GLY A 134 -24.22 -10.40 -2.70
CA GLY A 134 -25.23 -10.63 -1.65
C GLY A 134 -26.02 -9.39 -1.22
N GLN A 135 -25.85 -8.25 -1.87
CA GLN A 135 -26.67 -7.06 -1.64
C GLN A 135 -27.81 -6.97 -2.65
N PRO A 136 -29.06 -6.68 -2.20
CA PRO A 136 -30.17 -6.46 -3.11
C PRO A 136 -29.92 -5.23 -4.00
N GLN A 137 -30.37 -5.29 -5.23
CA GLN A 137 -30.38 -4.14 -6.12
C GLN A 137 -31.45 -3.15 -5.62
N LEU A 138 -31.05 -1.90 -5.39
CA LEU A 138 -31.96 -0.83 -4.96
C LEU A 138 -32.39 0.00 -6.19
N SER A 139 -33.56 0.66 -6.08
CA SER A 139 -33.89 1.72 -7.04
C SER A 139 -33.00 2.95 -6.81
N PRO A 140 -32.77 3.80 -7.82
CA PRO A 140 -31.97 5.02 -7.67
C PRO A 140 -32.49 5.96 -6.57
N GLU A 141 -33.80 6.11 -6.44
CA GLU A 141 -34.45 6.94 -5.42
C GLU A 141 -34.20 6.40 -4.02
N LEU A 142 -34.39 5.11 -3.84
CA LEU A 142 -34.13 4.44 -2.55
C LEU A 142 -32.65 4.50 -2.18
N ASN A 143 -31.75 4.30 -3.16
CA ASN A 143 -30.31 4.42 -2.92
C ASN A 143 -29.92 5.81 -2.43
N ARG A 144 -30.47 6.89 -3.03
CA ARG A 144 -30.22 8.28 -2.62
C ARG A 144 -30.83 8.65 -1.27
N SER A 145 -31.90 7.95 -0.84
CA SER A 145 -32.55 8.17 0.47
C SER A 145 -31.83 7.51 1.64
N LEU A 146 -30.84 6.66 1.38
CA LEU A 146 -30.10 5.91 2.39
C LEU A 146 -28.68 6.46 2.58
N GLY A 147 -28.24 6.56 3.83
CA GLY A 147 -26.86 6.87 4.16
C GLY A 147 -25.89 5.74 3.80
N ASN A 148 -24.60 6.04 3.83
CA ASN A 148 -23.52 5.08 3.58
C ASN A 148 -22.46 5.19 4.69
N TYR A 149 -22.53 4.31 5.70
CA TYR A 149 -21.72 4.36 6.92
C TYR A 149 -21.84 5.73 7.62
N VAL A 150 -20.78 6.54 7.62
CA VAL A 150 -20.79 7.88 8.25
C VAL A 150 -21.42 8.94 7.33
N PHE A 151 -21.55 8.66 6.04
CA PHE A 151 -22.11 9.61 5.09
C PHE A 151 -23.63 9.66 5.17
N SER A 152 -24.19 10.87 5.21
CA SER A 152 -25.65 11.10 5.19
C SER A 152 -26.23 10.78 3.80
N PRO A 153 -27.58 10.63 3.68
CA PRO A 153 -28.22 10.50 2.37
C PRO A 153 -27.88 11.64 1.40
N THR A 154 -27.78 12.87 1.91
CA THR A 154 -27.38 14.03 1.11
C THR A 154 -25.93 13.86 0.57
N ASP A 155 -25.00 13.35 1.39
CA ASP A 155 -23.64 13.10 0.95
C ASP A 155 -23.58 11.98 -0.11
N VAL A 156 -24.44 10.97 0.01
CA VAL A 156 -24.57 9.93 -1.04
C VAL A 156 -25.04 10.54 -2.33
N GLY A 157 -26.03 11.44 -2.30
CA GLY A 157 -26.45 12.20 -3.48
C GLY A 157 -25.29 12.98 -4.09
N HIS A 158 -24.55 13.75 -3.32
CA HIS A 158 -23.41 14.52 -3.78
C HIS A 158 -22.30 13.65 -4.41
N PHE A 159 -22.05 12.45 -3.88
CA PHE A 159 -21.10 11.51 -4.47
C PHE A 159 -21.54 11.00 -5.85
N LEU A 160 -22.83 10.69 -5.99
CA LEU A 160 -23.40 10.22 -7.25
C LEU A 160 -23.49 11.32 -8.32
N ASP A 161 -23.58 12.58 -7.88
CA ASP A 161 -23.57 13.76 -8.75
C ASP A 161 -22.15 14.21 -9.13
N ALA A 162 -21.14 13.81 -8.34
CA ALA A 162 -19.75 14.20 -8.54
C ALA A 162 -19.17 13.57 -9.80
N ASN A 163 -19.04 14.37 -10.85
CA ASN A 163 -18.51 13.93 -12.14
C ASN A 163 -17.46 14.91 -12.71
N LEU A 164 -16.63 14.42 -13.62
CA LEU A 164 -15.68 15.21 -14.41
C LEU A 164 -16.03 15.03 -15.88
N PHE A 165 -16.66 16.05 -16.47
CA PHE A 165 -17.14 16.04 -17.88
C PHE A 165 -18.01 14.82 -18.22
N GLY A 166 -18.90 14.40 -17.31
CA GLY A 166 -19.75 13.22 -17.46
C GLY A 166 -19.08 11.91 -17.06
N ALA A 167 -17.93 11.95 -16.39
CA ALA A 167 -17.30 10.78 -15.75
C ALA A 167 -17.54 10.79 -14.23
N PRO A 168 -18.56 10.10 -13.70
CA PRO A 168 -18.77 10.01 -12.26
C PRO A 168 -17.61 9.36 -11.55
N ILE A 169 -17.23 9.87 -10.38
CA ILE A 169 -16.08 9.36 -9.63
C ILE A 169 -16.27 7.91 -9.16
N GLY A 170 -17.52 7.47 -8.95
CA GLY A 170 -17.89 6.10 -8.59
C GLY A 170 -18.04 5.15 -9.77
N ALA A 171 -17.96 5.64 -11.02
CA ALA A 171 -18.14 4.84 -12.22
C ALA A 171 -16.85 4.11 -12.64
N PHE A 172 -17.01 3.02 -13.41
CA PHE A 172 -15.90 2.28 -14.04
C PHE A 172 -16.18 1.96 -15.52
N MET A 173 -15.13 1.72 -16.28
CA MET A 173 -15.18 1.64 -17.76
C MET A 173 -16.11 0.52 -18.25
N THR A 174 -16.12 -0.64 -17.60
CA THR A 174 -16.93 -1.81 -18.00
C THR A 174 -18.29 -1.86 -17.34
N GLN A 175 -18.69 -0.81 -16.62
CA GLN A 175 -19.96 -0.77 -15.90
C GLN A 175 -21.15 -0.84 -16.87
N SER A 176 -22.04 -1.80 -16.67
CA SER A 176 -23.24 -2.01 -17.48
C SER A 176 -24.55 -1.83 -16.72
N ARG A 177 -24.49 -1.80 -15.38
CA ARG A 177 -25.67 -1.69 -14.49
C ARG A 177 -25.51 -0.53 -13.53
N GLY A 178 -26.63 0.01 -13.06
CA GLY A 178 -26.66 1.10 -12.07
C GLY A 178 -26.09 2.41 -12.63
N LEU A 179 -26.21 2.65 -13.92
CA LEU A 179 -25.82 3.89 -14.58
C LEU A 179 -26.81 5.01 -14.29
N ASP A 180 -28.07 4.66 -14.06
CA ASP A 180 -29.20 5.49 -13.71
C ASP A 180 -29.09 6.11 -12.30
N ALA A 181 -28.20 5.60 -11.45
CA ALA A 181 -27.90 6.23 -10.17
C ALA A 181 -27.13 7.55 -10.31
N PHE A 182 -26.35 7.72 -11.39
CA PHE A 182 -25.58 8.92 -11.66
C PHE A 182 -26.41 10.00 -12.36
N THR A 183 -26.20 11.25 -12.01
CA THR A 183 -26.89 12.37 -12.65
C THR A 183 -26.43 12.53 -14.10
N GLU A 184 -25.12 12.36 -14.35
CA GLU A 184 -24.54 12.36 -15.67
C GLU A 184 -23.61 11.14 -15.83
N PHE A 185 -23.70 10.47 -16.98
CA PHE A 185 -22.80 9.36 -17.30
C PHE A 185 -22.45 9.38 -18.79
N SER A 186 -21.17 9.53 -19.09
CA SER A 186 -20.60 9.35 -20.42
C SER A 186 -19.49 8.29 -20.37
N ARG A 187 -19.70 7.18 -21.08
CA ARG A 187 -18.67 6.12 -21.13
C ARG A 187 -17.36 6.64 -21.72
N THR A 188 -17.42 7.48 -22.75
CA THR A 188 -16.24 8.10 -23.36
C THR A 188 -15.48 8.93 -22.33
N ALA A 189 -16.18 9.73 -21.52
CA ALA A 189 -15.57 10.51 -20.46
C ALA A 189 -14.96 9.62 -19.37
N VAL A 190 -15.66 8.55 -18.96
CA VAL A 190 -15.12 7.57 -17.98
C VAL A 190 -13.83 6.93 -18.52
N VAL A 191 -13.79 6.55 -19.79
CA VAL A 191 -12.57 6.01 -20.43
C VAL A 191 -11.47 7.07 -20.48
N ALA A 192 -11.78 8.29 -20.90
CA ALA A 192 -10.83 9.39 -21.03
C ALA A 192 -10.19 9.79 -19.68
N VAL A 193 -10.93 9.69 -18.58
CA VAL A 193 -10.41 9.94 -17.21
C VAL A 193 -9.67 8.72 -16.66
N SER A 194 -10.22 7.52 -16.85
CA SER A 194 -9.66 6.29 -16.24
C SER A 194 -8.35 5.88 -16.89
N VAL A 195 -8.22 5.93 -18.22
CA VAL A 195 -7.03 5.42 -18.95
C VAL A 195 -5.75 6.16 -18.52
N PRO A 196 -5.68 7.51 -18.53
CA PRO A 196 -4.49 8.21 -18.05
C PRO A 196 -4.15 7.89 -16.59
N LEU A 197 -5.16 7.79 -15.71
CA LEU A 197 -4.95 7.45 -14.30
C LEU A 197 -4.43 6.02 -14.13
N MET A 198 -4.95 5.05 -14.89
CA MET A 198 -4.47 3.65 -14.87
C MET A 198 -3.03 3.54 -15.35
N LEU A 199 -2.69 4.22 -16.45
CA LEU A 199 -1.32 4.25 -16.97
C LEU A 199 -0.38 4.89 -15.95
N LEU A 200 -0.77 6.03 -15.37
CA LEU A 200 0.00 6.68 -14.29
C LEU A 200 0.20 5.76 -13.09
N ALA A 201 -0.87 5.08 -12.65
CA ALA A 201 -0.80 4.13 -11.54
C ALA A 201 0.12 2.93 -11.84
N GLY A 202 0.02 2.34 -13.04
CA GLY A 202 0.85 1.22 -13.47
C GLY A 202 2.32 1.61 -13.59
N ILE A 203 2.62 2.73 -14.24
CA ILE A 203 3.97 3.28 -14.38
C ILE A 203 4.57 3.61 -13.00
N ALA A 204 3.82 4.29 -12.14
CA ALA A 204 4.27 4.62 -10.79
C ALA A 204 4.53 3.35 -9.95
N THR A 205 3.68 2.31 -10.08
CA THR A 205 3.87 1.01 -9.44
C THR A 205 5.17 0.35 -9.92
N TYR A 206 5.45 0.38 -11.22
CA TYR A 206 6.70 -0.14 -11.78
C TYR A 206 7.93 0.58 -11.21
N PHE A 207 7.95 1.92 -11.21
CA PHE A 207 9.08 2.67 -10.70
C PHE A 207 9.30 2.50 -9.19
N ASN A 208 8.23 2.45 -8.39
CA ASN A 208 8.31 2.13 -6.96
C ASN A 208 8.87 0.73 -6.71
N SER A 209 8.42 -0.26 -7.48
CA SER A 209 8.94 -1.63 -7.41
C SER A 209 10.41 -1.70 -7.83
N ARG A 210 10.78 -1.04 -8.93
CA ARG A 210 12.16 -0.97 -9.40
C ARG A 210 13.09 -0.33 -8.38
N ALA A 211 12.66 0.78 -7.76
CA ALA A 211 13.43 1.43 -6.71
C ALA A 211 13.62 0.52 -5.47
N SER A 212 12.61 -0.27 -5.12
CA SER A 212 12.70 -1.24 -4.03
C SER A 212 13.63 -2.42 -4.36
N VAL A 213 13.53 -2.97 -5.57
CA VAL A 213 14.38 -4.09 -6.03
C VAL A 213 15.85 -3.66 -6.15
N ALA A 214 16.13 -2.45 -6.65
CA ALA A 214 17.48 -1.93 -6.79
C ALA A 214 18.22 -1.76 -5.45
N ARG A 215 17.51 -1.70 -4.33
CA ARG A 215 18.08 -1.58 -2.98
C ARG A 215 18.32 -2.92 -2.29
N GLN A 216 18.05 -4.04 -2.96
CA GLN A 216 18.32 -5.37 -2.41
C GLN A 216 19.82 -5.70 -2.53
N SER A 217 20.35 -6.45 -1.53
CA SER A 217 21.72 -6.96 -1.63
C SER A 217 21.84 -7.96 -2.79
N PRO A 218 23.02 -8.07 -3.45
CA PRO A 218 23.23 -9.04 -4.53
C PRO A 218 22.92 -10.48 -4.10
N GLU A 219 23.22 -10.82 -2.84
CA GLU A 219 22.97 -12.14 -2.26
C GLU A 219 21.46 -12.41 -2.11
N ALA A 220 20.70 -11.40 -1.69
CA ALA A 220 19.24 -11.52 -1.59
C ALA A 220 18.59 -11.63 -2.97
N ALA A 221 19.03 -10.81 -3.94
CA ALA A 221 18.55 -10.83 -5.32
C ALA A 221 18.84 -12.15 -6.04
N ALA A 222 19.95 -12.82 -5.72
CA ALA A 222 20.32 -14.13 -6.28
C ALA A 222 19.51 -15.31 -5.73
N ASN A 223 18.67 -15.11 -4.69
CA ASN A 223 17.80 -16.16 -4.19
C ASN A 223 16.65 -16.40 -5.18
N PRO A 224 16.38 -17.65 -5.65
CA PRO A 224 15.34 -17.94 -6.64
C PRO A 224 13.94 -17.46 -6.24
N GLN A 225 13.58 -17.58 -4.95
CA GLN A 225 12.29 -17.11 -4.45
C GLN A 225 12.20 -15.58 -4.49
N THR A 226 13.25 -14.88 -4.08
CA THR A 226 13.33 -13.41 -4.16
C THR A 226 13.30 -12.94 -5.62
N ALA A 227 14.03 -13.60 -6.52
CA ALA A 227 14.03 -13.29 -7.94
C ALA A 227 12.64 -13.44 -8.57
N MET A 228 11.88 -14.49 -8.19
CA MET A 228 10.50 -14.66 -8.62
C MET A 228 9.61 -13.54 -8.10
N MET A 229 9.69 -13.19 -6.81
CA MET A 229 8.94 -12.07 -6.21
C MET A 229 9.28 -10.74 -6.87
N ASN A 230 10.54 -10.51 -7.21
CA ASN A 230 10.97 -9.32 -7.93
C ASN A 230 10.35 -9.22 -9.32
N LYS A 231 10.27 -10.33 -10.07
CA LYS A 231 9.58 -10.37 -11.36
C LYS A 231 8.09 -10.09 -11.23
N LEU A 232 7.43 -10.65 -10.22
CA LEU A 232 6.03 -10.33 -9.92
C LEU A 232 5.83 -8.84 -9.61
N ALA A 233 6.69 -8.28 -8.77
CA ALA A 233 6.62 -6.87 -8.39
C ALA A 233 6.89 -5.92 -9.56
N LEU A 234 7.83 -6.25 -10.45
CA LEU A 234 8.22 -5.40 -11.57
C LEU A 234 7.28 -5.47 -12.76
N TYR A 235 6.67 -6.62 -13.01
CA TYR A 235 5.91 -6.82 -14.25
C TYR A 235 4.44 -7.16 -14.00
N VAL A 236 4.17 -8.14 -13.13
CA VAL A 236 2.80 -8.65 -12.96
C VAL A 236 1.92 -7.64 -12.23
N PHE A 237 2.41 -7.02 -11.14
CA PHE A 237 1.60 -6.04 -10.42
C PHE A 237 1.33 -4.75 -11.23
N PRO A 238 2.31 -4.10 -11.89
CA PRO A 238 2.02 -2.95 -12.74
C PRO A 238 1.05 -3.26 -13.89
N LEU A 239 1.24 -4.40 -14.57
CA LEU A 239 0.33 -4.85 -15.60
C LEU A 239 -1.06 -5.18 -15.04
N GLY A 240 -1.12 -5.81 -13.86
CA GLY A 240 -2.38 -6.10 -13.16
C GLY A 240 -3.20 -4.84 -12.85
N VAL A 241 -2.55 -3.73 -12.52
CA VAL A 241 -3.21 -2.42 -12.33
C VAL A 241 -3.82 -1.93 -13.63
N ILE A 242 -3.07 -2.01 -14.74
CA ILE A 242 -3.53 -1.54 -16.05
C ILE A 242 -4.68 -2.45 -16.58
N VAL A 243 -4.53 -3.76 -16.49
CA VAL A 243 -5.53 -4.72 -16.99
C VAL A 243 -6.77 -4.78 -16.08
N GLY A 244 -6.58 -4.64 -14.76
CA GLY A 244 -7.67 -4.64 -13.78
C GLY A 244 -8.41 -3.31 -13.67
N GLY A 245 -7.77 -2.22 -14.04
CA GLY A 245 -8.32 -0.86 -13.92
C GLY A 245 -9.70 -0.65 -14.56
N PRO A 246 -10.01 -1.21 -15.77
CA PRO A 246 -11.33 -1.10 -16.39
C PRO A 246 -12.50 -1.59 -15.52
N PHE A 247 -12.24 -2.46 -14.55
CA PHE A 247 -13.22 -3.04 -13.63
C PHE A 247 -13.31 -2.29 -12.28
N LEU A 248 -12.50 -1.25 -12.11
CA LEU A 248 -12.41 -0.51 -10.85
C LEU A 248 -13.02 0.90 -11.02
N PRO A 249 -13.78 1.39 -10.00
CA PRO A 249 -14.22 2.78 -9.95
C PRO A 249 -13.05 3.77 -10.06
N ILE A 250 -13.30 4.92 -10.69
CA ILE A 250 -12.29 6.00 -10.80
C ILE A 250 -11.69 6.34 -9.42
N ALA A 251 -12.53 6.40 -8.38
CA ALA A 251 -12.07 6.64 -7.01
C ALA A 251 -11.02 5.63 -6.52
N ILE A 252 -11.12 4.35 -6.91
CA ILE A 252 -10.13 3.31 -6.56
C ILE A 252 -8.84 3.51 -7.36
N ILE A 253 -8.92 3.94 -8.61
CA ILE A 253 -7.72 4.25 -9.40
C ILE A 253 -6.99 5.46 -8.78
N ILE A 254 -7.74 6.50 -8.35
CA ILE A 254 -7.19 7.65 -7.61
C ILE A 254 -6.53 7.21 -6.30
N TYR A 255 -7.18 6.32 -5.54
CA TYR A 255 -6.54 5.70 -4.37
C TYR A 255 -5.19 5.06 -4.73
N TRP A 256 -5.12 4.31 -5.82
CA TRP A 256 -3.89 3.64 -6.25
C TRP A 256 -2.79 4.62 -6.64
N VAL A 257 -3.12 5.67 -7.39
CA VAL A 257 -2.19 6.77 -7.71
C VAL A 257 -1.68 7.43 -6.43
N SER A 258 -2.60 7.79 -5.52
CA SER A 258 -2.27 8.43 -4.23
C SER A 258 -1.34 7.56 -3.39
N ASN A 259 -1.60 6.25 -3.35
CA ASN A 259 -0.77 5.28 -2.65
C ASN A 259 0.65 5.20 -3.25
N ASN A 260 0.79 5.29 -4.57
CA ASN A 260 2.08 5.31 -5.25
C ASN A 260 2.85 6.61 -4.98
N ILE A 261 2.18 7.77 -4.99
CA ILE A 261 2.77 9.07 -4.65
C ILE A 261 3.34 9.03 -3.23
N TRP A 262 2.54 8.57 -2.26
CA TRP A 262 3.00 8.43 -0.89
C TRP A 262 4.19 7.47 -0.78
N THR A 263 4.09 6.30 -1.42
CA THR A 263 5.15 5.27 -1.39
C THR A 263 6.46 5.83 -1.93
N PHE A 264 6.42 6.58 -3.02
CA PHE A 264 7.61 7.23 -3.58
C PHE A 264 8.26 8.20 -2.59
N GLY A 265 7.47 9.12 -2.02
CA GLY A 265 7.98 10.07 -1.03
C GLY A 265 8.50 9.39 0.25
N GLN A 266 7.75 8.43 0.77
CA GLN A 266 8.10 7.69 1.97
C GLN A 266 9.37 6.85 1.79
N GLN A 267 9.51 6.16 0.66
CA GLN A 267 10.72 5.39 0.35
C GLN A 267 11.94 6.30 0.28
N HIS A 268 11.84 7.42 -0.44
CA HIS A 268 12.95 8.35 -0.57
C HIS A 268 13.42 8.88 0.79
N TYR A 269 12.48 9.34 1.62
CA TYR A 269 12.78 9.87 2.94
C TYR A 269 13.35 8.83 3.91
N VAL A 270 12.70 7.66 4.02
CA VAL A 270 13.08 6.63 4.99
C VAL A 270 14.41 5.97 4.62
N PHE A 271 14.62 5.66 3.34
CA PHE A 271 15.89 5.06 2.92
C PHE A 271 17.05 6.04 3.07
N GLY A 272 16.89 7.31 2.69
CA GLY A 272 17.94 8.31 2.90
C GLY A 272 18.33 8.46 4.39
N LYS A 273 17.33 8.45 5.30
CA LYS A 273 17.59 8.50 6.75
C LYS A 273 18.35 7.26 7.25
N ILE A 274 17.98 6.06 6.77
CA ILE A 274 18.64 4.82 7.19
C ILE A 274 20.07 4.77 6.65
N GLU A 275 20.32 5.20 5.41
CA GLU A 275 21.66 5.28 4.82
C GLU A 275 22.57 6.20 5.63
N GLN A 276 22.09 7.38 6.01
CA GLN A 276 22.86 8.30 6.89
C GLN A 276 23.18 7.69 8.26
N GLU A 277 22.20 6.99 8.88
CA GLU A 277 22.42 6.28 10.14
C GLU A 277 23.47 5.16 10.01
N GLU A 278 23.52 4.45 8.89
CA GLU A 278 24.48 3.39 8.62
C GLU A 278 25.88 3.94 8.34
N GLU A 279 25.98 5.04 7.58
CA GLU A 279 27.26 5.73 7.34
C GLU A 279 27.85 6.24 8.65
N ALA A 280 27.07 6.92 9.50
CA ALA A 280 27.53 7.39 10.81
C ALA A 280 28.05 6.24 11.70
N LYS A 281 27.34 5.10 11.73
CA LYS A 281 27.78 3.90 12.47
C LYS A 281 29.08 3.31 11.90
N ARG A 282 29.24 3.35 10.58
CA ARG A 282 30.43 2.86 9.90
C ARG A 282 31.63 3.75 10.20
N GLU A 283 31.46 5.05 10.19
CA GLU A 283 32.49 6.03 10.56
C GLU A 283 32.90 5.87 12.03
N GLU A 284 31.95 5.75 12.96
CA GLU A 284 32.25 5.44 14.36
C GLU A 284 33.02 4.15 14.53
N ALA A 285 32.64 3.08 13.81
CA ALA A 285 33.32 1.80 13.87
C ALA A 285 34.76 1.88 13.34
N LEU A 286 34.97 2.65 12.28
CA LEU A 286 36.32 2.91 11.74
C LEU A 286 37.16 3.74 12.70
N ALA A 287 36.59 4.81 13.29
CA ALA A 287 37.24 5.63 14.29
C ALA A 287 37.65 4.83 15.54
N ARG A 288 36.76 3.95 16.03
CA ARG A 288 37.08 3.04 17.14
C ARG A 288 38.17 2.03 16.78
N ARG A 289 38.20 1.51 15.55
CA ARG A 289 39.26 0.62 15.06
C ARG A 289 40.59 1.33 14.96
N SER A 290 40.64 2.55 14.43
CA SER A 290 41.85 3.35 14.34
C SER A 290 42.37 3.75 15.72
N ALA A 291 41.51 4.13 16.66
CA ALA A 291 41.87 4.46 18.04
C ALA A 291 42.42 3.26 18.83
N ASN A 292 41.95 2.02 18.53
CA ASN A 292 42.39 0.79 19.14
C ASN A 292 43.47 0.05 18.33
N ALA A 293 43.94 0.62 17.22
CA ALA A 293 45.01 0.04 16.42
C ALA A 293 46.35 0.09 17.19
N PRO A 294 47.14 -0.99 17.24
CA PRO A 294 48.46 -0.94 17.87
C PRO A 294 49.36 0.09 17.17
N ALA A 295 50.21 0.76 17.92
CA ALA A 295 51.19 1.70 17.36
C ALA A 295 52.04 1.01 16.26
N PRO A 296 52.48 1.75 15.23
CA PRO A 296 53.28 1.16 14.18
C PRO A 296 54.47 0.43 14.74
N GLY A 297 54.64 -0.87 14.40
CA GLY A 297 55.73 -1.76 14.90
C GLY A 297 55.40 -2.63 16.11
N VAL A 298 54.24 -2.49 16.73
CA VAL A 298 53.81 -3.32 17.88
C VAL A 298 52.98 -4.51 17.39
N LYS A 299 53.37 -5.75 17.68
CA LYS A 299 52.59 -6.95 17.36
C LYS A 299 51.25 -6.96 18.15
N PRO A 300 50.12 -7.30 17.54
CA PRO A 300 48.87 -7.38 18.27
C PRO A 300 48.90 -8.46 19.34
N THR A 301 48.59 -8.09 20.56
CA THR A 301 48.41 -9.03 21.66
C THR A 301 47.21 -9.93 21.41
N LYS A 302 47.39 -11.25 21.33
CA LYS A 302 46.27 -12.20 21.24
C LYS A 302 45.40 -12.03 22.48
N ARG A 303 44.18 -11.52 22.30
CA ARG A 303 43.15 -11.63 23.35
C ARG A 303 42.85 -13.11 23.58
N LYS A 304 43.03 -13.55 24.82
CA LYS A 304 42.59 -14.86 25.33
C LYS A 304 41.08 -14.93 25.36
#